data_00a1390a6216104082e9bc5f1084fe42
#
_entry.id   00a1390a6216104082e9bc5f1084fe42
#
_cell.length_a   1.000
_cell.length_b   1.000
_cell.length_c   1.000
_cell.angle_alpha   90.00
_cell.angle_beta   90.00
_cell.angle_gamma   90.00
#
_symmetry.space_group_name_H-M   'P 1'
#
loop_
_entity.id
_entity.type
_entity.pdbx_description
1 polymer ?
#
loop_
_entity_poly.entity_id
_entity_poly.type
_entity_poly.pdbx_seq_one_letter_code
_entity_poly.pdbx_strand_id
1 'polypeptide(L)'
;MSENTTPSSSTTTLPPASGATLTDLEPDGSRDRRTAVIAGLVALALVAAGLLVWRPWASDDGGKYSAADQPLRVFASVTPHSEILRHIQSDLTEGDFDLQIIEEADGVNGNDVVENGDADVSYFQHVPYLNSDSADKGYTDLKEAATVHVEPYGIYSNTVTDLTQVPDGGLVLLSNNVSNVARGLYLLQEAGLITPPSPYGDTSSEALTIDENDIVDNPKNLTFRQVEPAQIPRSLPDAALGLINGNVALEAGLTPSEDALLLEQAAGNPYANILTVPDALADD
;
A
#
# COMPACT_ATOMS: atom_id res chain seq x y z
N MET A 1 65.80 -24.10 -21.39
CA MET A 1 66.65 -22.98 -21.77
C MET A 1 66.15 -21.82 -20.96
N SER A 2 66.75 -21.64 -19.81
CA SER A 2 67.87 -20.70 -19.49
C SER A 2 67.26 -19.30 -19.30
N GLU A 3 67.40 -18.62 -18.26
CA GLU A 3 68.21 -18.42 -17.04
C GLU A 3 67.78 -17.06 -16.51
N ASN A 4 67.41 -16.94 -15.25
CA ASN A 4 68.22 -16.56 -14.12
C ASN A 4 68.91 -15.16 -14.24
N THR A 5 68.57 -14.24 -13.35
CA THR A 5 69.51 -13.61 -12.44
C THR A 5 68.91 -12.47 -11.61
N THR A 6 68.98 -12.65 -10.29
CA THR A 6 69.15 -11.57 -9.29
C THR A 6 70.62 -11.10 -9.29
N PRO A 7 70.94 -9.85 -8.82
CA PRO A 7 71.41 -9.71 -7.45
C PRO A 7 71.12 -8.35 -6.78
N SER A 8 71.10 -8.34 -5.50
CA SER A 8 72.10 -8.00 -4.48
C SER A 8 71.97 -6.58 -3.85
N SER A 9 71.71 -6.68 -2.59
CA SER A 9 71.95 -5.85 -1.41
C SER A 9 72.90 -4.62 -1.48
N SER A 10 72.54 -3.59 -0.73
CA SER A 10 73.49 -2.81 0.06
C SER A 10 72.85 -2.14 1.27
N THR A 11 73.32 -2.54 2.41
CA THR A 11 73.10 -2.06 3.75
C THR A 11 73.81 -0.71 3.93
N THR A 12 73.14 0.26 4.54
CA THR A 12 73.82 1.43 5.13
C THR A 12 73.23 1.74 6.47
N THR A 13 74.06 1.58 7.47
CA THR A 13 73.85 1.92 8.88
C THR A 13 73.98 3.40 9.13
N LEU A 14 73.11 3.96 9.98
CA LEU A 14 73.21 5.29 10.55
C LEU A 14 73.36 5.25 12.08
N PRO A 15 74.10 6.18 12.65
CA PRO A 15 74.34 6.24 14.11
C PRO A 15 73.24 6.99 14.85
N PRO A 16 73.20 6.88 16.21
CA PRO A 16 72.10 7.36 17.03
C PRO A 16 72.26 8.84 17.41
N ALA A 17 71.17 9.54 17.49
CA ALA A 17 71.08 10.89 18.11
C ALA A 17 70.09 10.89 19.26
N SER A 18 70.63 11.27 20.33
CA SER A 18 70.30 11.75 21.62
C SER A 18 68.92 12.41 21.83
N GLY A 19 68.39 12.06 22.98
CA GLY A 19 67.18 12.43 23.69
C GLY A 19 66.73 13.88 23.74
N ALA A 20 65.45 13.98 23.82
CA ALA A 20 64.73 15.03 24.58
C ALA A 20 63.39 14.45 25.02
N THR A 21 63.22 14.27 26.29
CA THR A 21 61.97 14.04 26.98
C THR A 21 61.14 15.29 26.92
N LEU A 22 59.96 15.22 26.33
CA LEU A 22 58.87 16.12 26.57
C LEU A 22 57.71 15.35 27.18
N THR A 23 57.50 15.67 28.41
CA THR A 23 56.42 15.21 29.28
C THR A 23 55.05 15.40 28.63
N ASP A 24 54.30 14.36 28.66
CA ASP A 24 52.91 14.20 28.33
C ASP A 24 52.00 15.27 28.91
N LEU A 25 51.20 15.84 28.04
CA LEU A 25 49.88 16.34 28.35
C LEU A 25 48.92 15.75 27.30
N GLU A 26 48.43 14.54 27.58
CA GLU A 26 47.25 14.03 26.91
C GLU A 26 46.03 14.84 27.40
N PRO A 27 45.27 15.47 26.50
CA PRO A 27 43.94 15.99 26.87
C PRO A 27 43.01 14.82 27.04
N ASP A 28 42.39 14.72 28.22
CA ASP A 28 41.33 13.75 28.57
C ASP A 28 40.15 13.87 27.60
N GLY A 29 40.27 13.22 26.42
CA GLY A 29 39.29 13.22 25.34
C GLY A 29 38.00 12.45 25.63
N SER A 30 37.86 11.86 26.85
CA SER A 30 36.69 11.06 27.23
C SER A 30 35.55 11.90 27.82
N ARG A 31 35.89 13.02 28.50
CA ARG A 31 34.88 13.95 29.06
C ARG A 31 34.22 14.79 27.98
N ASP A 32 34.99 15.30 27.01
CA ASP A 32 34.44 16.14 25.92
C ASP A 32 33.56 15.35 25.00
N ARG A 33 33.88 14.10 24.66
CA ARG A 33 33.02 13.25 23.82
C ARG A 33 31.70 12.90 24.50
N ARG A 34 31.67 12.59 25.80
CA ARG A 34 30.43 12.32 26.53
C ARG A 34 29.57 13.58 26.65
N THR A 35 30.17 14.73 26.92
CA THR A 35 29.47 16.01 26.99
C THR A 35 28.90 16.40 25.63
N ALA A 36 29.64 16.19 24.51
CA ALA A 36 29.17 16.42 23.15
C ALA A 36 28.03 15.47 22.75
N VAL A 37 28.11 14.18 23.11
CA VAL A 37 27.04 13.21 22.88
C VAL A 37 25.77 13.55 23.66
N ILE A 38 25.91 13.91 24.96
CA ILE A 38 24.77 14.30 25.79
C ILE A 38 24.14 15.60 25.25
N ALA A 39 24.94 16.59 24.89
CA ALA A 39 24.45 17.83 24.27
C ALA A 39 23.73 17.56 22.92
N GLY A 40 24.24 16.64 22.10
CA GLY A 40 23.60 16.21 20.86
C GLY A 40 22.27 15.50 21.11
N LEU A 41 22.20 14.62 22.09
CA LEU A 41 20.95 13.93 22.46
C LEU A 41 19.91 14.88 23.06
N VAL A 42 20.34 15.84 23.87
CA VAL A 42 19.45 16.88 24.42
C VAL A 42 18.95 17.81 23.31
N ALA A 43 19.80 18.19 22.36
CA ALA A 43 19.40 18.99 21.20
C ALA A 43 18.41 18.22 20.31
N LEU A 44 18.63 16.91 20.08
CA LEU A 44 17.74 16.05 19.32
C LEU A 44 16.40 15.85 20.03
N ALA A 45 16.42 15.69 21.35
CA ALA A 45 15.20 15.61 22.18
C ALA A 45 14.43 16.93 22.18
N LEU A 46 15.10 18.08 22.20
CA LEU A 46 14.46 19.40 22.11
C LEU A 46 13.90 19.68 20.70
N VAL A 47 14.56 19.22 19.63
CA VAL A 47 14.04 19.29 18.27
C VAL A 47 12.84 18.35 18.10
N ALA A 48 12.90 17.13 18.63
CA ALA A 48 11.77 16.21 18.64
C ALA A 48 10.60 16.74 19.48
N ALA A 49 10.86 17.30 20.66
CA ALA A 49 9.84 17.96 21.48
C ALA A 49 9.29 19.23 20.80
N GLY A 50 10.13 19.99 20.10
CA GLY A 50 9.71 21.15 19.31
C GLY A 50 8.84 20.76 18.12
N LEU A 51 9.14 19.64 17.44
CA LEU A 51 8.33 19.10 16.37
C LEU A 51 7.01 18.48 16.87
N LEU A 52 7.01 17.92 18.10
CA LEU A 52 5.80 17.43 18.76
C LEU A 52 4.90 18.55 19.28
N VAL A 53 5.47 19.72 19.61
CA VAL A 53 4.72 20.90 20.10
C VAL A 53 4.31 21.80 18.93
N TRP A 54 5.10 21.81 17.85
CA TRP A 54 4.77 22.54 16.64
C TRP A 54 4.15 21.59 15.61
N ARG A 55 2.92 21.18 15.90
CA ARG A 55 1.99 20.62 14.93
C ARG A 55 1.13 21.80 14.44
N PRO A 56 1.50 22.49 13.36
CA PRO A 56 0.71 23.62 12.85
C PRO A 56 -0.67 23.19 12.32
N TRP A 57 -0.88 21.88 12.16
CA TRP A 57 -2.13 21.26 11.74
C TRP A 57 -2.89 20.52 12.85
N ALA A 58 -2.35 20.42 14.05
CA ALA A 58 -3.13 19.98 15.20
C ALA A 58 -3.87 21.18 15.79
N SER A 59 -4.87 21.68 15.06
CA SER A 59 -5.91 22.49 15.68
C SER A 59 -6.71 21.55 16.57
N ASP A 60 -6.60 21.72 17.85
CA ASP A 60 -7.36 21.04 18.93
C ASP A 60 -8.81 21.58 18.99
N ASP A 61 -9.27 22.15 17.90
CA ASP A 61 -10.66 22.53 17.70
C ASP A 61 -11.36 21.39 17.00
N GLY A 62 -12.25 20.68 17.70
CA GLY A 62 -13.28 19.82 17.12
C GLY A 62 -14.20 20.65 16.21
N GLY A 63 -13.61 21.48 15.36
CA GLY A 63 -14.25 22.37 14.42
C GLY A 63 -14.34 21.68 13.07
N LYS A 64 -15.47 21.88 12.42
CA LYS A 64 -15.71 21.53 11.04
C LYS A 64 -14.57 21.97 10.17
N TYR A 65 -14.20 21.13 9.19
CA TYR A 65 -13.24 21.49 8.18
C TYR A 65 -13.67 22.81 7.51
N SER A 66 -12.80 23.81 7.54
CA SER A 66 -13.05 25.08 6.86
C SER A 66 -12.19 25.19 5.63
N ALA A 67 -12.78 25.11 4.45
CA ALA A 67 -12.09 25.30 3.17
C ALA A 67 -11.43 26.69 3.03
N ALA A 68 -11.75 27.64 3.91
CA ALA A 68 -11.13 28.96 3.91
C ALA A 68 -9.68 28.97 4.40
N ASP A 69 -9.21 27.94 5.09
CA ASP A 69 -7.90 27.91 5.74
C ASP A 69 -6.82 27.13 5.00
N GLN A 70 -7.20 26.09 4.23
CA GLN A 70 -6.25 25.28 3.44
C GLN A 70 -7.00 24.32 2.50
N PRO A 71 -6.38 23.83 1.39
CA PRO A 71 -7.02 22.85 0.54
C PRO A 71 -7.22 21.51 1.28
N LEU A 72 -8.33 20.82 1.00
CA LEU A 72 -8.55 19.44 1.44
C LEU A 72 -7.57 18.52 0.73
N ARG A 73 -6.74 17.81 1.50
CA ARG A 73 -5.74 16.89 0.97
C ARG A 73 -6.37 15.50 0.80
N VAL A 74 -6.45 15.03 -0.44
CA VAL A 74 -7.05 13.73 -0.77
C VAL A 74 -5.99 12.82 -1.36
N PHE A 75 -5.64 11.74 -0.65
CA PHE A 75 -4.86 10.66 -1.21
C PHE A 75 -5.75 9.79 -2.09
N ALA A 76 -5.31 9.48 -3.31
CA ALA A 76 -6.11 8.71 -4.25
C ALA A 76 -5.23 7.82 -5.15
N SER A 77 -5.73 6.62 -5.48
CA SER A 77 -5.15 5.82 -6.56
C SER A 77 -5.19 6.57 -7.87
N VAL A 78 -4.24 6.29 -8.77
CA VAL A 78 -4.05 7.07 -10.00
C VAL A 78 -5.30 6.98 -10.87
N THR A 79 -5.75 5.78 -11.20
CA THR A 79 -6.90 5.50 -12.08
C THR A 79 -7.88 4.56 -11.38
N PRO A 80 -9.18 4.84 -11.39
CA PRO A 80 -9.87 6.03 -11.88
C PRO A 80 -10.02 7.13 -10.83
N HIS A 81 -9.58 6.93 -9.58
CA HIS A 81 -9.89 7.76 -8.42
C HIS A 81 -9.43 9.21 -8.57
N SER A 82 -8.13 9.44 -8.85
CA SER A 82 -7.64 10.80 -9.04
C SER A 82 -8.17 11.45 -10.31
N GLU A 83 -8.55 10.67 -11.33
CA GLU A 83 -9.21 11.20 -12.52
C GLU A 83 -10.62 11.73 -12.20
N ILE A 84 -11.39 10.99 -11.37
CA ILE A 84 -12.69 11.41 -10.88
C ILE A 84 -12.56 12.72 -10.09
N LEU A 85 -11.60 12.78 -9.15
CA LEU A 85 -11.34 14.00 -8.36
C LEU A 85 -10.97 15.19 -9.24
N ARG A 86 -10.10 15.00 -10.23
CA ARG A 86 -9.75 16.09 -11.18
C ARG A 86 -10.92 16.54 -12.01
N HIS A 87 -11.82 15.63 -12.38
CA HIS A 87 -13.00 15.99 -13.16
C HIS A 87 -13.93 16.92 -12.40
N ILE A 88 -14.11 16.73 -11.09
CA ILE A 88 -14.98 17.55 -10.25
C ILE A 88 -14.26 18.76 -9.63
N GLN A 89 -12.94 18.83 -9.70
CA GLN A 89 -12.14 19.85 -9.02
C GLN A 89 -12.53 21.28 -9.45
N SER A 90 -12.84 21.49 -10.73
CA SER A 90 -13.26 22.80 -11.22
C SER A 90 -14.57 23.25 -10.59
N ASP A 91 -15.55 22.35 -10.47
CA ASP A 91 -16.86 22.64 -9.90
C ASP A 91 -16.74 22.94 -8.39
N LEU A 92 -15.86 22.23 -7.69
CA LEU A 92 -15.57 22.47 -6.28
C LEU A 92 -14.90 23.82 -6.04
N THR A 93 -13.95 24.20 -6.91
CA THR A 93 -13.26 25.50 -6.83
C THR A 93 -14.22 26.67 -7.10
N GLU A 94 -15.21 26.52 -7.99
CA GLU A 94 -16.27 27.50 -8.18
C GLU A 94 -17.15 27.67 -6.91
N GLY A 95 -17.20 26.63 -6.07
CA GLY A 95 -17.87 26.64 -4.76
C GLY A 95 -16.99 27.08 -3.58
N ASP A 96 -15.83 27.70 -3.83
CA ASP A 96 -14.83 28.10 -2.82
C ASP A 96 -14.24 26.91 -2.05
N PHE A 97 -14.17 25.71 -2.67
CA PHE A 97 -13.60 24.51 -2.09
C PHE A 97 -12.41 24.03 -2.92
N ASP A 98 -11.23 23.97 -2.32
CA ASP A 98 -10.01 23.59 -3.01
C ASP A 98 -9.54 22.18 -2.62
N LEU A 99 -9.09 21.39 -3.62
CA LEU A 99 -8.56 20.05 -3.43
C LEU A 99 -7.06 20.01 -3.74
N GLN A 100 -6.30 19.39 -2.84
CA GLN A 100 -4.95 18.93 -3.13
C GLN A 100 -4.99 17.42 -3.32
N ILE A 101 -4.88 16.96 -4.56
CA ILE A 101 -4.85 15.54 -4.88
C ILE A 101 -3.41 15.01 -4.71
N ILE A 102 -3.26 13.99 -3.86
CA ILE A 102 -2.00 13.28 -3.61
C ILE A 102 -2.16 11.90 -4.26
N GLU A 103 -1.48 11.69 -5.39
CA GLU A 103 -1.57 10.41 -6.08
C GLU A 103 -0.77 9.33 -5.36
N GLU A 104 -1.33 8.12 -5.37
CA GLU A 104 -0.70 6.93 -4.85
C GLU A 104 0.66 6.67 -5.51
N ALA A 105 1.67 6.40 -4.69
CA ALA A 105 2.98 5.92 -5.11
C ALA A 105 3.14 4.44 -4.72
N ASP A 106 3.97 3.72 -5.45
CA ASP A 106 4.23 2.30 -5.21
C ASP A 106 4.55 2.01 -3.73
N GLY A 107 3.79 1.10 -3.14
CA GLY A 107 3.98 0.64 -1.76
C GLY A 107 3.48 1.59 -0.68
N VAL A 108 2.78 2.66 -1.03
CA VAL A 108 2.17 3.58 -0.07
C VAL A 108 0.72 3.18 0.16
N ASN A 109 0.36 2.95 1.42
CA ASN A 109 -1.02 2.64 1.82
C ASN A 109 -1.75 3.93 2.21
N GLY A 110 -2.92 4.19 1.60
CA GLY A 110 -3.69 5.40 1.84
C GLY A 110 -4.22 5.54 3.28
N ASN A 111 -4.46 4.43 3.98
CA ASN A 111 -4.84 4.46 5.38
C ASN A 111 -3.70 4.94 6.28
N ASP A 112 -2.44 4.48 6.01
CA ASP A 112 -1.25 5.00 6.71
C ASP A 112 -1.10 6.51 6.51
N VAL A 113 -1.36 7.00 5.31
CA VAL A 113 -1.24 8.43 4.96
C VAL A 113 -2.25 9.28 5.74
N VAL A 114 -3.51 8.81 5.86
CA VAL A 114 -4.55 9.51 6.64
C VAL A 114 -4.31 9.38 8.14
N GLU A 115 -3.98 8.19 8.63
CA GLU A 115 -3.68 7.94 10.05
C GLU A 115 -2.51 8.82 10.56
N ASN A 116 -1.49 9.04 9.71
CA ASN A 116 -0.36 9.90 10.03
C ASN A 116 -0.66 11.39 9.89
N GLY A 117 -1.82 11.78 9.35
CA GLY A 117 -2.20 13.16 9.10
C GLY A 117 -1.48 13.78 7.88
N ASP A 118 -0.95 12.97 6.97
CA ASP A 118 -0.32 13.43 5.72
C ASP A 118 -1.37 13.73 4.63
N ALA A 119 -2.58 13.16 4.74
CA ALA A 119 -3.78 13.53 4.01
C ALA A 119 -4.99 13.60 4.97
N ASP A 120 -6.06 14.29 4.55
CA ASP A 120 -7.30 14.44 5.30
C ASP A 120 -8.30 13.35 4.91
N VAL A 121 -8.22 12.86 3.67
CA VAL A 121 -9.10 11.85 3.08
C VAL A 121 -8.26 10.85 2.29
N SER A 122 -8.67 9.57 2.29
CA SER A 122 -8.19 8.60 1.30
C SER A 122 -9.33 8.10 0.41
N TYR A 123 -9.03 7.90 -0.87
CA TYR A 123 -9.95 7.42 -1.89
C TYR A 123 -9.28 6.37 -2.78
N PHE A 124 -9.34 5.09 -2.37
CA PHE A 124 -8.67 3.98 -3.06
C PHE A 124 -9.24 2.61 -2.71
N GLN A 125 -10.19 2.52 -1.77
CA GLN A 125 -10.59 1.27 -1.12
C GLN A 125 -12.10 1.16 -0.94
N HIS A 126 -12.56 -0.03 -0.56
CA HIS A 126 -13.92 -0.35 -0.14
C HIS A 126 -13.97 -0.71 1.34
N VAL A 127 -15.17 -0.72 1.94
CA VAL A 127 -15.37 -1.00 3.38
C VAL A 127 -14.71 -2.31 3.84
N PRO A 128 -14.86 -3.46 3.16
CA PRO A 128 -14.18 -4.68 3.58
C PRO A 128 -12.65 -4.57 3.64
N TYR A 129 -12.04 -3.80 2.72
CA TYR A 129 -10.60 -3.54 2.78
C TYR A 129 -10.25 -2.67 3.98
N LEU A 130 -10.96 -1.55 4.19
CA LEU A 130 -10.75 -0.68 5.35
C LEU A 130 -10.82 -1.46 6.66
N ASN A 131 -11.82 -2.32 6.82
CA ASN A 131 -11.99 -3.13 8.03
C ASN A 131 -10.84 -4.13 8.22
N SER A 132 -10.42 -4.81 7.14
CA SER A 132 -9.33 -5.79 7.17
C SER A 132 -7.98 -5.12 7.49
N ASP A 133 -7.66 -4.00 6.81
CA ASP A 133 -6.42 -3.27 6.99
C ASP A 133 -6.36 -2.61 8.37
N SER A 134 -7.48 -2.04 8.84
CA SER A 134 -7.60 -1.46 10.18
C SER A 134 -7.40 -2.52 11.29
N ALA A 135 -7.96 -3.71 11.11
CA ALA A 135 -7.77 -4.81 12.04
C ALA A 135 -6.32 -5.29 12.11
N ASP A 136 -5.65 -5.40 10.96
CA ASP A 136 -4.25 -5.82 10.87
C ASP A 136 -3.28 -4.79 11.48
N LYS A 137 -3.50 -3.50 11.19
CA LYS A 137 -2.62 -2.40 11.61
C LYS A 137 -3.02 -1.75 12.94
N GLY A 138 -4.22 -2.06 13.45
CA GLY A 138 -4.73 -1.54 14.72
C GLY A 138 -5.27 -0.11 14.64
N TYR A 139 -5.74 0.35 13.47
CA TYR A 139 -6.43 1.64 13.35
C TYR A 139 -7.80 1.59 14.00
N THR A 140 -8.18 2.64 14.70
CA THR A 140 -9.43 2.72 15.47
C THR A 140 -10.30 3.92 15.13
N ASP A 141 -9.75 4.87 14.39
CA ASP A 141 -10.36 6.17 14.12
C ASP A 141 -10.56 6.47 12.64
N LEU A 142 -10.33 5.50 11.75
CA LEU A 142 -10.65 5.63 10.32
C LEU A 142 -12.08 5.16 10.04
N LYS A 143 -12.85 5.96 9.28
CA LYS A 143 -14.23 5.68 8.93
C LYS A 143 -14.55 6.00 7.48
N GLU A 144 -15.58 5.31 6.97
CA GLU A 144 -16.26 5.69 5.75
C GLU A 144 -16.99 7.02 5.95
N ALA A 145 -16.70 8.00 5.11
CA ALA A 145 -17.46 9.25 5.02
C ALA A 145 -18.53 9.18 3.92
N ALA A 146 -18.21 8.58 2.77
CA ALA A 146 -19.13 8.43 1.66
C ALA A 146 -18.78 7.26 0.75
N THR A 147 -19.80 6.63 0.17
CA THR A 147 -19.65 5.69 -0.95
C THR A 147 -19.67 6.45 -2.27
N VAL A 148 -18.74 6.17 -3.18
CA VAL A 148 -18.58 6.91 -4.43
C VAL A 148 -18.93 6.09 -5.67
N HIS A 149 -18.22 4.98 -5.93
CA HIS A 149 -18.40 4.19 -7.14
C HIS A 149 -18.08 2.71 -6.92
N VAL A 150 -18.49 1.87 -7.84
CA VAL A 150 -18.15 0.45 -7.87
C VAL A 150 -17.10 0.21 -8.96
N GLU A 151 -16.01 -0.42 -8.59
CA GLU A 151 -15.07 -1.02 -9.53
C GLU A 151 -15.33 -2.51 -9.61
N PRO A 152 -15.91 -3.00 -10.70
CA PRO A 152 -16.18 -4.43 -10.81
C PRO A 152 -14.90 -5.23 -10.74
N TYR A 153 -14.88 -6.26 -9.89
CA TYR A 153 -13.84 -7.27 -9.90
C TYR A 153 -14.08 -8.19 -11.10
N GLY A 154 -13.02 -8.61 -11.78
CA GLY A 154 -13.17 -9.40 -12.99
C GLY A 154 -12.33 -10.67 -12.98
N ILE A 155 -12.80 -11.68 -13.70
CA ILE A 155 -12.03 -12.88 -14.07
C ILE A 155 -11.44 -12.67 -15.45
N TYR A 156 -10.14 -12.75 -15.57
CA TYR A 156 -9.39 -12.56 -16.81
C TYR A 156 -8.55 -13.77 -17.15
N SER A 157 -8.26 -13.95 -18.43
CA SER A 157 -7.36 -14.99 -18.91
C SER A 157 -6.67 -14.60 -20.23
N ASN A 158 -5.44 -15.07 -20.39
CA ASN A 158 -4.71 -15.04 -21.66
C ASN A 158 -4.66 -16.43 -22.32
N THR A 159 -5.21 -17.46 -21.67
CA THR A 159 -5.10 -18.86 -22.12
C THR A 159 -6.44 -19.46 -22.54
N VAL A 160 -7.55 -18.93 -22.02
CA VAL A 160 -8.91 -19.36 -22.38
C VAL A 160 -9.78 -18.16 -22.75
N THR A 161 -10.79 -18.37 -23.56
CA THR A 161 -11.75 -17.35 -24.00
C THR A 161 -13.15 -17.56 -23.42
N ASP A 162 -13.32 -18.64 -22.66
CA ASP A 162 -14.58 -19.01 -22.03
C ASP A 162 -14.30 -19.81 -20.75
N LEU A 163 -15.11 -19.60 -19.70
CA LEU A 163 -14.91 -20.23 -18.40
C LEU A 163 -15.10 -21.77 -18.44
N THR A 164 -15.85 -22.28 -19.42
CA THR A 164 -16.01 -23.75 -19.62
C THR A 164 -14.72 -24.42 -20.09
N GLN A 165 -13.79 -23.66 -20.68
CA GLN A 165 -12.50 -24.13 -21.19
C GLN A 165 -11.40 -24.17 -20.12
N VAL A 166 -11.67 -23.70 -18.90
CA VAL A 166 -10.70 -23.75 -17.80
C VAL A 166 -10.28 -25.19 -17.55
N PRO A 167 -8.98 -25.50 -17.65
CA PRO A 167 -8.49 -26.87 -17.53
C PRO A 167 -8.56 -27.36 -16.08
N ASP A 168 -8.69 -28.67 -15.92
CA ASP A 168 -8.53 -29.32 -14.61
C ASP A 168 -7.11 -29.06 -14.09
N GLY A 169 -6.99 -28.72 -12.80
CA GLY A 169 -5.73 -28.34 -12.16
C GLY A 169 -5.23 -26.95 -12.57
N GLY A 170 -6.03 -26.16 -13.28
CA GLY A 170 -5.67 -24.81 -13.72
C GLY A 170 -5.25 -23.90 -12.56
N LEU A 171 -4.20 -23.10 -12.78
CA LEU A 171 -3.75 -22.12 -11.80
C LEU A 171 -4.63 -20.88 -11.85
N VAL A 172 -5.11 -20.45 -10.67
CA VAL A 172 -5.87 -19.22 -10.47
C VAL A 172 -5.03 -18.25 -9.64
N LEU A 173 -4.82 -17.04 -10.15
CA LEU A 173 -4.14 -15.96 -9.42
C LEU A 173 -5.16 -15.13 -8.66
N LEU A 174 -4.93 -14.94 -7.37
CA LEU A 174 -5.71 -14.12 -6.47
C LEU A 174 -4.86 -12.97 -5.92
N SER A 175 -5.51 -11.90 -5.51
CA SER A 175 -4.89 -10.85 -4.69
C SER A 175 -4.35 -11.47 -3.39
N ASN A 176 -3.28 -10.89 -2.82
CA ASN A 176 -2.78 -11.22 -1.48
C ASN A 176 -3.50 -10.43 -0.36
N ASN A 177 -4.45 -9.58 -0.70
CA ASN A 177 -5.28 -8.90 0.28
C ASN A 177 -6.46 -9.79 0.70
N VAL A 178 -6.65 -10.01 1.99
CA VAL A 178 -7.64 -10.94 2.57
C VAL A 178 -9.05 -10.69 2.03
N SER A 179 -9.53 -9.44 2.06
CA SER A 179 -10.89 -9.12 1.61
C SER A 179 -11.08 -9.32 0.10
N ASN A 180 -10.03 -9.14 -0.70
CA ASN A 180 -10.05 -9.40 -2.13
C ASN A 180 -9.85 -10.88 -2.48
N VAL A 181 -9.20 -11.68 -1.61
CA VAL A 181 -9.21 -13.15 -1.72
C VAL A 181 -10.64 -13.65 -1.62
N ALA A 182 -11.34 -13.31 -0.52
CA ALA A 182 -12.73 -13.71 -0.31
C ALA A 182 -13.64 -13.28 -1.48
N ARG A 183 -13.53 -12.01 -1.91
CA ARG A 183 -14.24 -11.46 -3.06
C ARG A 183 -14.00 -12.27 -4.33
N GLY A 184 -12.75 -12.66 -4.58
CA GLY A 184 -12.37 -13.49 -5.72
C GLY A 184 -12.97 -14.88 -5.67
N LEU A 185 -13.01 -15.52 -4.50
CA LEU A 185 -13.64 -16.82 -4.33
C LEU A 185 -15.15 -16.76 -4.59
N TYR A 186 -15.81 -15.69 -4.19
CA TYR A 186 -17.23 -15.50 -4.50
C TYR A 186 -17.48 -15.28 -6.00
N LEU A 187 -16.59 -14.56 -6.68
CA LEU A 187 -16.71 -14.40 -8.14
C LEU A 187 -16.48 -15.72 -8.90
N LEU A 188 -15.58 -16.57 -8.40
CA LEU A 188 -15.40 -17.94 -8.92
C LEU A 188 -16.61 -18.83 -8.63
N GLN A 189 -17.34 -18.63 -7.53
CA GLN A 189 -18.63 -19.27 -7.28
C GLN A 189 -19.67 -18.84 -8.30
N GLU A 190 -19.78 -17.54 -8.58
CA GLU A 190 -20.69 -17.02 -9.61
C GLU A 190 -20.36 -17.60 -11.00
N ALA A 191 -19.08 -17.81 -11.27
CA ALA A 191 -18.59 -18.51 -12.46
C ALA A 191 -18.92 -20.02 -12.48
N GLY A 192 -19.41 -20.59 -11.38
CA GLY A 192 -19.68 -22.01 -11.25
C GLY A 192 -18.43 -22.90 -11.18
N LEU A 193 -17.28 -22.32 -10.83
CA LEU A 193 -16.00 -23.03 -10.80
C LEU A 193 -15.67 -23.64 -9.45
N ILE A 194 -16.16 -23.07 -8.34
CA ILE A 194 -15.95 -23.53 -6.96
C ILE A 194 -17.22 -23.32 -6.13
N THR A 195 -17.24 -23.89 -4.91
CA THR A 195 -18.24 -23.60 -3.89
C THR A 195 -17.51 -23.17 -2.61
N PRO A 196 -17.55 -21.88 -2.22
CA PRO A 196 -17.05 -21.40 -0.94
C PRO A 196 -18.05 -21.74 0.19
N PRO A 197 -17.69 -21.54 1.48
CA PRO A 197 -18.55 -21.92 2.62
C PRO A 197 -19.80 -21.05 2.78
N SER A 198 -19.82 -19.84 2.23
CA SER A 198 -20.95 -18.90 2.30
C SER A 198 -21.29 -18.34 0.91
N PRO A 199 -22.52 -17.82 0.72
CA PRO A 199 -22.93 -17.29 -0.58
C PRO A 199 -22.35 -15.89 -0.83
N TYR A 200 -22.23 -15.52 -2.11
CA TYR A 200 -21.91 -14.15 -2.51
C TYR A 200 -22.85 -13.12 -1.86
N GLY A 201 -22.28 -12.01 -1.41
CA GLY A 201 -23.03 -10.95 -0.73
C GLY A 201 -23.17 -11.12 0.77
N ASP A 202 -22.64 -12.20 1.35
CA ASP A 202 -22.44 -12.31 2.80
C ASP A 202 -21.31 -11.36 3.21
N THR A 203 -21.62 -10.39 4.07
CA THR A 203 -20.68 -9.38 4.58
C THR A 203 -20.31 -9.62 6.04
N SER A 204 -20.62 -10.82 6.59
CA SER A 204 -20.15 -11.23 7.91
C SER A 204 -18.61 -11.25 7.94
N SER A 205 -18.03 -11.01 9.11
CA SER A 205 -16.56 -11.02 9.26
C SER A 205 -15.96 -12.35 8.81
N GLU A 206 -16.66 -13.47 9.06
CA GLU A 206 -16.21 -14.78 8.62
C GLU A 206 -16.22 -14.91 7.09
N ALA A 207 -17.29 -14.43 6.44
CA ALA A 207 -17.40 -14.47 4.98
C ALA A 207 -16.35 -13.59 4.27
N LEU A 208 -15.93 -12.49 4.90
CA LEU A 208 -14.94 -11.56 4.32
C LEU A 208 -13.48 -11.98 4.57
N THR A 209 -13.26 -13.07 5.33
CA THR A 209 -11.91 -13.56 5.69
C THR A 209 -11.63 -14.97 5.20
N ILE A 210 -12.51 -15.56 4.37
CA ILE A 210 -12.26 -16.89 3.78
C ILE A 210 -11.08 -16.86 2.81
N ASP A 211 -10.39 -18.00 2.74
CA ASP A 211 -9.30 -18.22 1.78
C ASP A 211 -9.50 -19.50 0.96
N GLU A 212 -8.55 -19.86 0.14
CA GLU A 212 -8.62 -21.04 -0.73
C GLU A 212 -8.68 -22.36 0.02
N ASN A 213 -8.33 -22.39 1.31
CA ASN A 213 -8.42 -23.60 2.15
C ASN A 213 -9.85 -23.83 2.66
N ASP A 214 -10.70 -22.82 2.62
CA ASP A 214 -12.09 -22.89 3.04
C ASP A 214 -13.02 -23.37 1.92
N ILE A 215 -12.51 -23.57 0.70
CA ILE A 215 -13.33 -24.03 -0.45
C ILE A 215 -13.94 -25.39 -0.17
N VAL A 216 -15.28 -25.47 -0.21
CA VAL A 216 -16.05 -26.69 0.08
C VAL A 216 -16.03 -27.67 -1.09
N ASP A 217 -16.14 -27.17 -2.32
CA ASP A 217 -16.09 -27.97 -3.54
C ASP A 217 -15.27 -27.26 -4.64
N ASN A 218 -14.40 -28.04 -5.27
CA ASN A 218 -13.49 -27.61 -6.34
C ASN A 218 -13.43 -28.70 -7.42
N PRO A 219 -14.48 -28.81 -8.25
CA PRO A 219 -14.65 -29.94 -9.16
C PRO A 219 -13.58 -30.04 -10.25
N LYS A 220 -12.94 -28.91 -10.58
CA LYS A 220 -11.82 -28.88 -11.55
C LYS A 220 -10.45 -29.01 -10.89
N ASN A 221 -10.36 -29.21 -9.58
CA ASN A 221 -9.10 -29.25 -8.82
C ASN A 221 -8.22 -28.04 -9.11
N LEU A 222 -8.80 -26.85 -9.20
CA LEU A 222 -8.07 -25.61 -9.43
C LEU A 222 -7.02 -25.40 -8.33
N THR A 223 -5.89 -24.87 -8.70
CA THR A 223 -4.83 -24.47 -7.77
C THR A 223 -4.80 -22.97 -7.62
N PHE A 224 -4.47 -22.46 -6.46
CA PHE A 224 -4.53 -21.04 -6.15
C PHE A 224 -3.15 -20.50 -5.79
N ARG A 225 -2.88 -19.27 -6.17
CA ARG A 225 -1.69 -18.52 -5.75
C ARG A 225 -2.05 -17.08 -5.52
N GLN A 226 -1.82 -16.61 -4.31
CA GLN A 226 -1.94 -15.22 -3.94
C GLN A 226 -0.69 -14.45 -4.36
N VAL A 227 -0.89 -13.30 -5.00
CA VAL A 227 0.17 -12.40 -5.46
C VAL A 227 -0.26 -10.95 -5.28
N GLU A 228 0.69 -10.04 -5.31
CA GLU A 228 0.42 -8.61 -5.33
C GLU A 228 -0.49 -8.24 -6.51
N PRO A 229 -1.60 -7.48 -6.31
CA PRO A 229 -2.58 -7.19 -7.35
C PRO A 229 -1.98 -6.68 -8.67
N ALA A 230 -1.03 -5.75 -8.59
CA ALA A 230 -0.36 -5.19 -9.78
C ALA A 230 0.47 -6.21 -10.58
N GLN A 231 0.76 -7.38 -10.01
CA GLN A 231 1.48 -8.46 -10.69
C GLN A 231 0.56 -9.41 -11.45
N ILE A 232 -0.74 -9.48 -11.10
CA ILE A 232 -1.67 -10.44 -11.71
C ILE A 232 -1.76 -10.28 -13.23
N PRO A 233 -1.97 -9.07 -13.80
CA PRO A 233 -2.07 -8.91 -15.25
C PRO A 233 -0.85 -9.43 -16.00
N ARG A 234 0.35 -9.19 -15.47
CA ARG A 234 1.61 -9.65 -16.09
C ARG A 234 1.82 -11.16 -15.98
N SER A 235 1.18 -11.80 -15.02
CA SER A 235 1.28 -13.24 -14.75
C SER A 235 0.18 -14.05 -15.43
N LEU A 236 -0.80 -13.43 -16.09
CA LEU A 236 -1.88 -14.11 -16.80
C LEU A 236 -1.40 -15.15 -17.84
N PRO A 237 -0.29 -14.93 -18.58
CA PRO A 237 0.20 -15.95 -19.54
C PRO A 237 0.58 -17.28 -18.89
N ASP A 238 0.92 -17.28 -17.60
CA ASP A 238 1.37 -18.45 -16.84
C ASP A 238 0.23 -19.09 -16.00
N ALA A 239 -0.98 -18.55 -16.08
CA ALA A 239 -2.14 -19.00 -15.32
C ALA A 239 -3.34 -19.32 -16.21
N ALA A 240 -4.26 -20.12 -15.69
CA ALA A 240 -5.54 -20.33 -16.34
C ALA A 240 -6.45 -19.12 -16.18
N LEU A 241 -6.48 -18.55 -14.97
CA LEU A 241 -7.30 -17.39 -14.64
C LEU A 241 -6.52 -16.43 -13.72
N GLY A 242 -6.86 -15.15 -13.78
CA GLY A 242 -6.47 -14.14 -12.79
C GLY A 242 -7.67 -13.28 -12.40
N LEU A 243 -7.80 -13.00 -11.12
CA LEU A 243 -8.85 -12.16 -10.57
C LEU A 243 -8.29 -10.77 -10.31
N ILE A 244 -8.83 -9.76 -11.01
CA ILE A 244 -8.22 -8.44 -11.10
C ILE A 244 -9.25 -7.36 -10.74
N ASN A 245 -8.84 -6.43 -9.86
CA ASN A 245 -9.60 -5.23 -9.53
C ASN A 245 -9.72 -4.30 -10.75
N GLY A 246 -10.81 -3.54 -10.82
CA GLY A 246 -11.07 -2.65 -11.95
C GLY A 246 -9.96 -1.64 -12.22
N ASN A 247 -9.46 -0.98 -11.17
CA ASN A 247 -8.33 -0.04 -11.29
C ASN A 247 -7.06 -0.72 -11.84
N VAL A 248 -6.69 -1.88 -11.28
CA VAL A 248 -5.51 -2.65 -11.73
C VAL A 248 -5.64 -3.11 -13.19
N ALA A 249 -6.86 -3.48 -13.60
CA ALA A 249 -7.13 -3.84 -15.00
C ALA A 249 -6.93 -2.63 -15.93
N LEU A 250 -7.48 -1.47 -15.57
CA LEU A 250 -7.33 -0.22 -16.34
C LEU A 250 -5.86 0.21 -16.44
N GLU A 251 -5.12 0.17 -15.34
CA GLU A 251 -3.68 0.49 -15.31
C GLU A 251 -2.84 -0.47 -16.16
N ALA A 252 -3.27 -1.72 -16.25
CA ALA A 252 -2.66 -2.72 -17.14
C ALA A 252 -3.06 -2.58 -18.62
N GLY A 253 -3.93 -1.62 -18.95
CA GLY A 253 -4.43 -1.39 -20.30
C GLY A 253 -5.54 -2.34 -20.73
N LEU A 254 -6.16 -3.04 -19.77
CA LEU A 254 -7.34 -3.88 -20.02
C LEU A 254 -8.61 -3.02 -19.97
N THR A 255 -9.61 -3.39 -20.77
CA THR A 255 -10.96 -2.83 -20.73
C THR A 255 -11.88 -3.81 -20.03
N PRO A 256 -12.25 -3.62 -18.74
CA PRO A 256 -12.98 -4.62 -17.97
C PRO A 256 -14.24 -5.16 -18.66
N SER A 257 -15.02 -4.30 -19.33
CA SER A 257 -16.24 -4.68 -20.03
C SER A 257 -16.02 -5.52 -21.30
N GLU A 258 -14.80 -5.56 -21.84
CA GLU A 258 -14.46 -6.24 -23.09
C GLU A 258 -13.54 -7.44 -22.85
N ASP A 259 -12.60 -7.32 -21.90
CA ASP A 259 -11.52 -8.28 -21.69
C ASP A 259 -11.81 -9.30 -20.58
N ALA A 260 -12.75 -8.99 -19.66
CA ALA A 260 -13.11 -9.93 -18.60
C ALA A 260 -13.99 -11.06 -19.11
N LEU A 261 -13.72 -12.29 -18.68
CA LEU A 261 -14.58 -13.46 -18.91
C LEU A 261 -15.86 -13.40 -18.06
N LEU A 262 -15.77 -12.76 -16.90
CA LEU A 262 -16.89 -12.47 -16.01
C LEU A 262 -16.55 -11.22 -15.21
N LEU A 263 -17.50 -10.31 -15.08
CA LEU A 263 -17.44 -9.16 -14.20
C LEU A 263 -18.44 -9.28 -13.07
N GLU A 264 -18.04 -8.83 -11.91
CA GLU A 264 -18.89 -8.67 -10.76
C GLU A 264 -20.05 -7.70 -11.03
N GLN A 265 -21.23 -7.99 -10.47
CA GLN A 265 -22.39 -7.12 -10.60
C GLN A 265 -22.19 -5.82 -9.79
N ALA A 266 -22.54 -4.67 -10.40
CA ALA A 266 -22.43 -3.39 -9.71
C ALA A 266 -23.58 -3.14 -8.72
N ALA A 267 -24.77 -3.64 -8.99
CA ALA A 267 -25.95 -3.39 -8.16
C ALA A 267 -25.89 -4.16 -6.84
N GLY A 268 -25.94 -3.43 -5.70
CA GLY A 268 -25.86 -4.03 -4.37
C GLY A 268 -24.49 -4.58 -4.00
N ASN A 269 -23.44 -4.14 -4.69
CA ASN A 269 -22.08 -4.60 -4.46
C ASN A 269 -21.53 -4.05 -3.14
N PRO A 270 -21.11 -4.92 -2.19
CA PRO A 270 -20.56 -4.49 -0.89
C PRO A 270 -19.14 -3.90 -1.00
N TYR A 271 -18.52 -4.00 -2.18
CA TYR A 271 -17.17 -3.53 -2.46
C TYR A 271 -17.15 -2.19 -3.21
N ALA A 272 -18.19 -1.36 -3.02
CA ALA A 272 -18.15 0.01 -3.54
C ALA A 272 -17.01 0.81 -2.90
N ASN A 273 -16.30 1.59 -3.70
CA ASN A 273 -15.21 2.44 -3.25
C ASN A 273 -15.74 3.63 -2.46
N ILE A 274 -15.01 3.98 -1.41
CA ILE A 274 -15.39 4.94 -0.38
C ILE A 274 -14.36 6.06 -0.24
N LEU A 275 -14.83 7.19 0.30
CA LEU A 275 -13.96 8.18 0.94
C LEU A 275 -13.77 7.76 2.40
N THR A 276 -12.52 7.67 2.83
CA THR A 276 -12.17 7.34 4.22
C THR A 276 -11.53 8.55 4.88
N VAL A 277 -11.96 8.86 6.08
CA VAL A 277 -11.51 10.00 6.88
C VAL A 277 -11.23 9.57 8.31
N PRO A 278 -10.49 10.37 9.11
CA PRO A 278 -10.48 10.23 10.56
C PRO A 278 -11.89 10.43 11.14
N ASP A 279 -12.22 9.75 12.23
CA ASP A 279 -13.51 9.83 12.91
C ASP A 279 -13.93 11.28 13.22
N ALA A 280 -12.96 12.13 13.55
CA ALA A 280 -13.19 13.55 13.84
C ALA A 280 -13.74 14.35 12.62
N LEU A 281 -13.55 13.85 11.41
CA LEU A 281 -14.00 14.49 10.16
C LEU A 281 -15.22 13.78 9.53
N ALA A 282 -15.68 12.66 10.09
CA ALA A 282 -16.73 11.84 9.48
C ALA A 282 -18.11 12.51 9.42
N ASP A 283 -18.35 13.52 10.27
CA ASP A 283 -19.62 14.26 10.36
C ASP A 283 -19.54 15.67 9.72
N ASP A 284 -18.39 16.03 9.12
CA ASP A 284 -18.17 17.29 8.41
C ASP A 284 -18.44 17.14 6.92
#